data_b30e3e4161b5a7b7bee5d72b201318ef
#
_entry.id   b30e3e4161b5a7b7bee5d72b201318ef
#
_cell.length_a   1.000
_cell.length_b   1.000
_cell.length_c   1.000
_cell.angle_alpha   90.00
_cell.angle_beta   90.00
_cell.angle_gamma   90.00
#
_symmetry.space_group_name_H-M   'P 1'
#
loop_
_entity.id
_entity.type
_entity.pdbx_description
1 polymer ?
#
loop_
_entity_poly.entity_id
_entity_poly.type
_entity_poly.pdbx_seq_one_letter_code
_entity_poly.pdbx_strand_id
1 'polypeptide(L)'
;MSAPSPRPGILDIQAYVGGKADADGRTDVAKLSANESPLGPSPRAIEAYRGLAGSLHRYPDGGSVRLREALAAFAGRSADRIVCGAGSDELISLLLQAYAGPGDEVIHSAHGFLMYRLSALAVGATPVPAPETPDLMMSVDSILERVTERTRLVFLANPNNPTGTYLPSAEIRRLHTGLPEHVLLVVDAAYTEYVDASDYDDGFALADDAANVVVL
;
A
#
# COMPACT_ATOMS: atom_id res chain seq x y z
N MET A 1 -34.12 17.57 16.70
CA MET A 1 -33.67 16.67 15.60
C MET A 1 -32.19 16.36 15.84
N SER A 2 -31.82 15.09 15.98
CA SER A 2 -30.43 14.72 16.16
C SER A 2 -29.68 14.84 14.82
N ALA A 3 -28.44 15.33 14.86
CA ALA A 3 -27.58 15.34 13.68
C ALA A 3 -27.27 13.89 13.22
N PRO A 4 -27.02 13.66 11.91
CA PRO A 4 -26.58 12.36 11.44
C PRO A 4 -25.29 11.91 12.15
N SER A 5 -25.21 10.65 12.55
CA SER A 5 -23.99 10.05 13.11
C SER A 5 -23.17 9.38 12.01
N PRO A 6 -21.83 9.49 12.01
CA PRO A 6 -20.99 8.70 11.12
C PRO A 6 -21.04 7.22 11.50
N ARG A 7 -20.61 6.36 10.59
CA ARG A 7 -20.47 4.93 10.85
C ARG A 7 -19.47 4.65 11.98
N PRO A 8 -19.57 3.51 12.70
CA PRO A 8 -18.56 3.08 13.67
C PRO A 8 -17.15 3.08 13.04
N GLY A 9 -16.14 3.43 13.81
CA GLY A 9 -14.74 3.53 13.39
C GLY A 9 -14.33 4.89 12.81
N ILE A 10 -15.26 5.66 12.21
CA ILE A 10 -14.94 6.96 11.60
C ILE A 10 -14.42 7.97 12.63
N LEU A 11 -15.02 8.00 13.82
CA LEU A 11 -14.60 8.94 14.88
C LEU A 11 -13.31 8.48 15.59
N ASP A 12 -12.86 7.26 15.38
CA ASP A 12 -11.60 6.72 15.89
C ASP A 12 -10.40 7.07 14.99
N ILE A 13 -10.69 7.63 13.79
CA ILE A 13 -9.67 8.07 12.85
C ILE A 13 -9.10 9.40 13.33
N GLN A 14 -7.81 9.39 13.68
CA GLN A 14 -7.06 10.61 13.90
C GLN A 14 -6.58 11.15 12.56
N ALA A 15 -6.70 12.48 12.35
CA ALA A 15 -6.20 13.10 11.13
C ALA A 15 -4.72 12.81 10.94
N TYR A 16 -4.35 12.40 9.72
CA TYR A 16 -2.95 12.24 9.36
C TYR A 16 -2.24 13.60 9.43
N VAL A 17 -1.15 13.65 10.18
CA VAL A 17 -0.28 14.83 10.25
C VAL A 17 0.99 14.52 9.48
N GLY A 18 1.09 15.09 8.28
CA GLY A 18 2.29 14.96 7.45
C GLY A 18 3.52 15.57 8.11
N GLY A 19 4.70 15.16 7.64
CA GLY A 19 5.96 15.75 8.11
C GLY A 19 5.99 17.26 7.88
N LYS A 20 6.53 18.02 8.86
CA LYS A 20 6.66 19.47 8.77
C LYS A 20 7.69 19.87 7.71
N ALA A 21 7.38 20.90 6.93
CA ALA A 21 8.27 21.45 5.91
C ALA A 21 9.07 22.66 6.41
N ASP A 22 8.78 23.13 7.61
CA ASP A 22 9.45 24.26 8.26
C ASP A 22 9.94 23.87 9.65
N ALA A 23 10.97 24.53 10.11
CA ALA A 23 11.48 24.46 11.47
C ALA A 23 11.70 25.89 11.98
N ASP A 24 10.87 26.31 12.93
CA ASP A 24 10.96 27.59 13.61
C ASP A 24 11.11 28.82 12.69
N GLY A 25 10.35 28.83 11.58
CA GLY A 25 10.36 29.94 10.61
C GLY A 25 11.52 29.91 9.61
N ARG A 26 12.34 28.88 9.61
CA ARG A 26 13.37 28.66 8.58
C ARG A 26 12.74 28.02 7.34
N THR A 27 13.12 28.51 6.17
CA THR A 27 12.66 28.00 4.86
C THR A 27 13.74 27.20 4.10
N ASP A 28 14.95 27.10 4.67
CA ASP A 28 16.12 26.43 4.10
C ASP A 28 16.37 25.03 4.71
N VAL A 29 15.33 24.40 5.20
CA VAL A 29 15.41 23.10 5.86
C VAL A 29 15.25 21.95 4.87
N ALA A 30 16.07 20.90 5.01
CA ALA A 30 15.88 19.65 4.29
C ALA A 30 14.74 18.87 4.95
N LYS A 31 13.64 18.63 4.21
CA LYS A 31 12.51 17.83 4.68
C LYS A 31 12.84 16.35 4.52
N LEU A 32 13.14 15.66 5.62
CA LEU A 32 13.49 14.23 5.64
C LEU A 32 12.34 13.34 6.15
N SER A 33 11.14 13.91 6.37
CA SER A 33 10.03 13.26 7.06
C SER A 33 8.93 12.72 6.14
N ALA A 34 9.14 12.70 4.82
CA ALA A 34 8.08 12.35 3.86
C ALA A 34 8.55 11.47 2.69
N ASN A 35 9.73 10.87 2.76
CA ASN A 35 10.30 9.99 1.71
C ASN A 35 10.30 10.61 0.30
N GLU A 36 10.41 11.96 0.22
CA GLU A 36 10.51 12.66 -1.06
C GLU A 36 11.88 12.43 -1.71
N SER A 37 11.90 12.23 -3.04
CA SER A 37 13.16 12.06 -3.76
C SER A 37 13.98 13.36 -3.78
N PRO A 38 15.21 13.37 -3.25
CA PRO A 38 16.08 14.56 -3.31
C PRO A 38 16.59 14.85 -4.72
N LEU A 39 16.46 13.91 -5.65
CA LEU A 39 16.92 14.04 -7.04
C LEU A 39 15.91 14.80 -7.93
N GLY A 40 14.72 15.05 -7.43
CA GLY A 40 13.62 15.65 -8.20
C GLY A 40 13.06 14.71 -9.28
N PRO A 41 12.16 15.22 -10.13
CA PRO A 41 11.51 14.44 -11.16
C PRO A 41 12.44 14.22 -12.37
N SER A 42 12.20 13.11 -13.10
CA SER A 42 12.89 12.84 -14.36
C SER A 42 12.69 14.00 -15.37
N PRO A 43 13.73 14.42 -16.12
CA PRO A 43 13.58 15.42 -17.19
C PRO A 43 12.51 15.04 -18.23
N ARG A 44 12.38 13.74 -18.56
CA ARG A 44 11.33 13.24 -19.46
C ARG A 44 9.94 13.42 -18.90
N ALA A 45 9.77 13.22 -17.57
CA ALA A 45 8.48 13.46 -16.90
C ALA A 45 8.09 14.95 -16.96
N ILE A 46 9.05 15.86 -16.75
CA ILE A 46 8.85 17.30 -16.86
C ILE A 46 8.41 17.67 -18.28
N GLU A 47 9.08 17.13 -19.29
CA GLU A 47 8.75 17.39 -20.70
C GLU A 47 7.35 16.87 -21.05
N ALA A 48 7.00 15.66 -20.65
CA ALA A 48 5.67 15.09 -20.85
C ALA A 48 4.57 15.94 -20.17
N TYR A 49 4.81 16.37 -18.93
CA TYR A 49 3.89 17.25 -18.21
C TYR A 49 3.68 18.59 -18.95
N ARG A 50 4.76 19.24 -19.41
CA ARG A 50 4.69 20.48 -20.18
C ARG A 50 3.91 20.31 -21.48
N GLY A 51 4.08 19.19 -22.16
CA GLY A 51 3.37 18.86 -23.39
C GLY A 51 1.85 18.72 -23.20
N LEU A 52 1.40 18.39 -21.98
CA LEU A 52 -0.03 18.23 -21.67
C LEU A 52 -0.70 19.53 -21.20
N ALA A 53 0.04 20.58 -20.89
CA ALA A 53 -0.49 21.81 -20.31
C ALA A 53 -1.64 22.45 -21.15
N GLY A 54 -1.58 22.34 -22.47
CA GLY A 54 -2.61 22.85 -23.38
C GLY A 54 -3.90 22.03 -23.44
N SER A 55 -3.93 20.84 -22.80
CA SER A 55 -5.06 19.91 -22.87
C SER A 55 -5.75 19.66 -21.51
N LEU A 56 -5.40 20.41 -20.47
CA LEU A 56 -5.92 20.23 -19.09
C LEU A 56 -7.44 20.39 -18.98
N HIS A 57 -8.10 20.99 -19.97
CA HIS A 57 -9.56 21.13 -20.03
C HIS A 57 -10.29 19.85 -20.46
N ARG A 58 -9.56 18.80 -20.84
CA ARG A 58 -10.12 17.52 -21.27
C ARG A 58 -10.15 16.53 -20.10
N TYR A 59 -11.17 15.68 -20.07
CA TYR A 59 -11.20 14.57 -19.13
C TYR A 59 -10.02 13.62 -19.37
N PRO A 60 -9.42 13.06 -18.30
CA PRO A 60 -8.45 11.98 -18.44
C PRO A 60 -9.12 10.73 -19.00
N ASP A 61 -8.31 9.83 -19.56
CA ASP A 61 -8.78 8.50 -19.94
C ASP A 61 -9.15 7.70 -18.67
N GLY A 62 -10.44 7.42 -18.50
CA GLY A 62 -10.96 6.67 -17.35
C GLY A 62 -10.46 5.22 -17.26
N GLY A 63 -10.02 4.64 -18.37
CA GLY A 63 -9.41 3.31 -18.42
C GLY A 63 -7.91 3.29 -18.15
N SER A 64 -7.27 4.47 -18.09
CA SER A 64 -5.80 4.61 -17.94
C SER A 64 -5.01 3.73 -18.92
N VAL A 65 -5.52 3.54 -20.15
CA VAL A 65 -5.02 2.54 -21.10
C VAL A 65 -3.53 2.68 -21.33
N ARG A 66 -3.05 3.89 -21.67
CA ARG A 66 -1.63 4.15 -21.93
C ARG A 66 -0.74 3.85 -20.71
N LEU A 67 -1.21 4.16 -19.50
CA LEU A 67 -0.47 3.90 -18.27
C LEU A 67 -0.42 2.39 -18.01
N ARG A 68 -1.55 1.70 -18.12
CA ARG A 68 -1.63 0.24 -17.95
C ARG A 68 -0.73 -0.50 -18.95
N GLU A 69 -0.72 -0.10 -20.21
CA GLU A 69 0.16 -0.66 -21.25
C GLU A 69 1.65 -0.41 -20.92
N ALA A 70 2.01 0.78 -20.46
CA ALA A 70 3.38 1.10 -20.08
C ALA A 70 3.83 0.31 -18.84
N LEU A 71 2.98 0.17 -17.83
CA LEU A 71 3.25 -0.64 -16.64
C LEU A 71 3.33 -2.14 -17.00
N ALA A 72 2.46 -2.61 -17.88
CA ALA A 72 2.49 -3.98 -18.38
C ALA A 72 3.81 -4.32 -19.06
N ALA A 73 4.27 -3.42 -19.93
CA ALA A 73 5.55 -3.57 -20.60
C ALA A 73 6.74 -3.52 -19.63
N PHE A 74 6.69 -2.63 -18.62
CA PHE A 74 7.71 -2.51 -17.59
C PHE A 74 7.80 -3.76 -16.71
N ALA A 75 6.65 -4.24 -16.23
CA ALA A 75 6.57 -5.38 -15.32
C ALA A 75 6.57 -6.74 -16.03
N GLY A 76 6.52 -6.79 -17.37
CA GLY A 76 6.39 -8.04 -18.12
C GLY A 76 5.07 -8.77 -17.89
N ARG A 77 3.98 -8.02 -17.69
CA ARG A 77 2.64 -8.52 -17.33
C ARG A 77 1.58 -8.15 -18.37
N SER A 78 0.38 -8.71 -18.25
CA SER A 78 -0.77 -8.29 -19.07
C SER A 78 -1.40 -7.01 -18.51
N ALA A 79 -1.72 -6.05 -19.40
CA ALA A 79 -2.41 -4.83 -19.03
C ALA A 79 -3.81 -5.07 -18.40
N ASP A 80 -4.44 -6.21 -18.70
CA ASP A 80 -5.75 -6.59 -18.14
C ASP A 80 -5.68 -6.97 -16.66
N ARG A 81 -4.48 -7.23 -16.14
CA ARG A 81 -4.24 -7.50 -14.72
C ARG A 81 -3.84 -6.26 -13.92
N ILE A 82 -3.83 -5.08 -14.54
CA ILE A 82 -3.39 -3.84 -13.92
C ILE A 82 -4.57 -2.91 -13.71
N VAL A 83 -4.72 -2.42 -12.50
CA VAL A 83 -5.65 -1.36 -12.10
C VAL A 83 -4.84 -0.15 -11.67
N CYS A 84 -5.20 1.03 -12.17
CA CYS A 84 -4.56 2.29 -11.79
C CYS A 84 -5.45 3.11 -10.86
N GLY A 85 -4.82 3.81 -9.93
CA GLY A 85 -5.45 4.75 -9.00
C GLY A 85 -4.57 5.96 -8.74
N ALA A 86 -5.00 6.86 -7.88
CA ALA A 86 -4.21 7.98 -7.38
C ALA A 86 -3.19 7.50 -6.34
N GLY A 87 -2.21 6.71 -6.81
CA GLY A 87 -1.21 6.04 -5.98
C GLY A 87 -1.76 4.82 -5.23
N SER A 88 -0.91 4.21 -4.41
CA SER A 88 -1.29 3.05 -3.58
C SER A 88 -2.36 3.40 -2.54
N ASP A 89 -2.44 4.63 -2.06
CA ASP A 89 -3.46 5.06 -1.08
C ASP A 89 -4.89 4.84 -1.58
N GLU A 90 -5.17 5.21 -2.83
CA GLU A 90 -6.49 4.94 -3.41
C GLU A 90 -6.73 3.45 -3.61
N LEU A 91 -5.71 2.72 -4.09
CA LEU A 91 -5.82 1.27 -4.30
C LEU A 91 -6.02 0.51 -2.99
N ILE A 92 -5.35 0.87 -1.90
CA ILE A 92 -5.59 0.36 -0.55
C ILE A 92 -7.05 0.58 -0.14
N SER A 93 -7.55 1.79 -0.35
CA SER A 93 -8.94 2.14 -0.02
C SER A 93 -9.95 1.36 -0.86
N LEU A 94 -9.69 1.17 -2.15
CA LEU A 94 -10.54 0.40 -3.06
C LEU A 94 -10.54 -1.10 -2.71
N LEU A 95 -9.38 -1.69 -2.37
CA LEU A 95 -9.29 -3.07 -1.91
C LEU A 95 -10.10 -3.28 -0.63
N LEU A 96 -9.99 -2.38 0.33
CA LEU A 96 -10.76 -2.47 1.57
C LEU A 96 -12.26 -2.32 1.34
N GLN A 97 -12.68 -1.41 0.46
CA GLN A 97 -14.09 -1.27 0.09
C GLN A 97 -14.66 -2.51 -0.62
N ALA A 98 -13.81 -3.22 -1.39
CA ALA A 98 -14.22 -4.40 -2.13
C ALA A 98 -14.28 -5.67 -1.28
N TYR A 99 -13.40 -5.80 -0.29
CA TYR A 99 -13.16 -7.07 0.41
C TYR A 99 -13.42 -7.04 1.91
N ALA A 100 -13.60 -5.87 2.55
CA ALA A 100 -13.79 -5.76 4.00
C ALA A 100 -14.92 -4.80 4.38
N GLY A 101 -15.48 -5.00 5.56
CA GLY A 101 -16.54 -4.17 6.12
C GLY A 101 -16.72 -4.40 7.62
N PRO A 102 -17.85 -3.94 8.19
CA PRO A 102 -18.14 -4.12 9.61
C PRO A 102 -18.15 -5.61 10.01
N GLY A 103 -17.36 -5.95 11.03
CA GLY A 103 -17.20 -7.32 11.53
C GLY A 103 -16.01 -8.07 10.95
N ASP A 104 -15.43 -7.58 9.86
CA ASP A 104 -14.22 -8.15 9.26
C ASP A 104 -12.94 -7.61 9.93
N GLU A 105 -11.85 -8.35 9.77
CA GLU A 105 -10.53 -8.02 10.31
C GLU A 105 -9.52 -7.81 9.18
N VAL A 106 -8.62 -6.85 9.38
CA VAL A 106 -7.55 -6.50 8.45
C VAL A 106 -6.22 -6.50 9.20
N ILE A 107 -5.34 -7.42 8.87
CA ILE A 107 -4.04 -7.56 9.53
C ILE A 107 -3.01 -6.67 8.83
N HIS A 108 -2.20 -5.98 9.61
CA HIS A 108 -1.06 -5.18 9.15
C HIS A 108 0.05 -5.20 10.20
N SER A 109 1.29 -4.81 9.85
CA SER A 109 2.35 -4.69 10.85
C SER A 109 2.06 -3.56 11.85
N ALA A 110 2.47 -3.72 13.11
CA ALA A 110 2.23 -2.73 14.15
C ALA A 110 2.92 -1.39 13.84
N HIS A 111 4.14 -1.44 13.27
CA HIS A 111 4.87 -0.29 12.76
C HIS A 111 4.84 -0.28 11.21
N GLY A 112 3.64 -0.36 10.62
CA GLY A 112 3.43 -0.31 9.18
C GLY A 112 2.92 1.04 8.70
N PHE A 113 2.68 1.11 7.40
CA PHE A 113 2.12 2.29 6.78
C PHE A 113 0.73 2.59 7.33
N LEU A 114 0.57 3.80 7.85
CA LEU A 114 -0.61 4.21 8.62
C LEU A 114 -1.93 4.05 7.85
N MET A 115 -1.88 4.16 6.51
CA MET A 115 -3.09 4.11 5.68
C MET A 115 -3.81 2.76 5.72
N TYR A 116 -3.13 1.65 6.00
CA TYR A 116 -3.81 0.36 6.17
C TYR A 116 -4.82 0.42 7.31
N ARG A 117 -4.37 0.94 8.45
CA ARG A 117 -5.21 1.11 9.64
C ARG A 117 -6.34 2.11 9.41
N LEU A 118 -6.04 3.29 8.86
CA LEU A 118 -7.02 4.34 8.65
C LEU A 118 -8.11 3.92 7.66
N SER A 119 -7.71 3.29 6.56
CA SER A 119 -8.65 2.83 5.54
C SER A 119 -9.49 1.64 6.02
N ALA A 120 -8.95 0.74 6.87
CA ALA A 120 -9.73 -0.31 7.52
C ALA A 120 -10.83 0.28 8.42
N LEU A 121 -10.50 1.25 9.26
CA LEU A 121 -11.47 1.97 10.09
C LEU A 121 -12.53 2.68 9.23
N ALA A 122 -12.13 3.27 8.10
CA ALA A 122 -13.04 4.00 7.22
C ALA A 122 -14.13 3.11 6.61
N VAL A 123 -13.86 1.83 6.39
CA VAL A 123 -14.86 0.85 5.94
C VAL A 123 -15.60 0.16 7.10
N GLY A 124 -15.21 0.43 8.34
CA GLY A 124 -15.80 -0.16 9.54
C GLY A 124 -15.23 -1.54 9.89
N ALA A 125 -14.14 -1.96 9.25
CA ALA A 125 -13.40 -3.15 9.60
C ALA A 125 -12.50 -2.92 10.82
N THR A 126 -12.09 -3.99 11.47
CA THR A 126 -11.19 -3.97 12.63
C THR A 126 -9.74 -4.11 12.17
N PRO A 127 -8.89 -3.09 12.31
CA PRO A 127 -7.47 -3.24 12.06
C PRO A 127 -6.82 -4.07 13.18
N VAL A 128 -6.04 -5.08 12.79
CA VAL A 128 -5.36 -6.01 13.70
C VAL A 128 -3.85 -5.85 13.53
N PRO A 129 -3.15 -5.15 14.43
CA PRO A 129 -1.71 -4.99 14.33
C PRO A 129 -0.98 -6.29 14.71
N ALA A 130 -0.09 -6.74 13.84
CA ALA A 130 0.84 -7.85 14.09
C ALA A 130 2.20 -7.29 14.54
N PRO A 131 2.67 -7.61 15.76
CA PRO A 131 3.99 -7.19 16.22
C PRO A 131 5.11 -7.74 15.34
N GLU A 132 6.13 -6.93 15.15
CA GLU A 132 7.37 -7.27 14.48
C GLU A 132 8.31 -8.03 15.42
N THR A 133 9.41 -8.52 14.86
CA THR A 133 10.57 -9.02 15.61
C THR A 133 11.28 -7.86 16.34
N PRO A 134 12.20 -8.14 17.31
CA PRO A 134 13.00 -7.09 17.95
C PRO A 134 13.78 -6.19 16.99
N ASP A 135 14.10 -6.71 15.79
CA ASP A 135 14.79 -5.96 14.73
C ASP A 135 13.83 -5.22 13.79
N LEU A 136 12.58 -5.07 14.19
CA LEU A 136 11.50 -4.40 13.45
C LEU A 136 11.19 -5.05 12.08
N MET A 137 11.56 -6.30 11.87
CA MET A 137 11.08 -7.07 10.71
C MET A 137 9.67 -7.59 10.95
N MET A 138 8.86 -7.61 9.91
CA MET A 138 7.55 -8.25 9.97
C MET A 138 7.71 -9.73 10.36
N SER A 139 6.87 -10.19 11.28
CA SER A 139 6.88 -11.58 11.74
C SER A 139 5.74 -12.36 11.10
N VAL A 140 6.08 -13.31 10.23
CA VAL A 140 5.08 -14.18 9.60
C VAL A 140 4.31 -14.98 10.64
N ASP A 141 4.98 -15.48 11.69
CA ASP A 141 4.31 -16.19 12.79
C ASP A 141 3.30 -15.29 13.50
N SER A 142 3.72 -14.06 13.81
CA SER A 142 2.84 -13.08 14.46
C SER A 142 1.60 -12.73 13.61
N ILE A 143 1.75 -12.69 12.28
CA ILE A 143 0.62 -12.50 11.36
C ILE A 143 -0.29 -13.73 11.40
N LEU A 144 0.26 -14.93 11.20
CA LEU A 144 -0.52 -16.17 11.13
C LEU A 144 -1.27 -16.49 12.42
N GLU A 145 -0.68 -16.19 13.59
CA GLU A 145 -1.33 -16.33 14.91
C GLU A 145 -2.58 -15.44 15.06
N ARG A 146 -2.69 -14.36 14.27
CA ARG A 146 -3.80 -13.40 14.32
C ARG A 146 -4.88 -13.63 13.28
N VAL A 147 -4.66 -14.60 12.38
CA VAL A 147 -5.65 -14.96 11.37
C VAL A 147 -6.84 -15.63 12.05
N THR A 148 -8.02 -15.14 11.75
CA THR A 148 -9.30 -15.68 12.21
C THR A 148 -10.24 -15.90 11.01
N GLU A 149 -11.41 -16.48 11.23
CA GLU A 149 -12.46 -16.60 10.21
C GLU A 149 -12.96 -15.24 9.68
N ARG A 150 -12.73 -14.15 10.45
CA ARG A 150 -13.11 -12.78 10.08
C ARG A 150 -12.02 -12.06 9.30
N THR A 151 -10.81 -12.60 9.23
CA THR A 151 -9.72 -11.98 8.47
C THR A 151 -10.04 -11.98 6.99
N ARG A 152 -9.96 -10.79 6.36
CA ARG A 152 -10.21 -10.62 4.92
C ARG A 152 -8.96 -10.21 4.17
N LEU A 153 -8.16 -9.33 4.74
CA LEU A 153 -6.94 -8.84 4.12
C LEU A 153 -5.76 -8.90 5.08
N VAL A 154 -4.60 -9.19 4.51
CA VAL A 154 -3.30 -9.02 5.17
C VAL A 154 -2.48 -8.06 4.30
N PHE A 155 -2.08 -6.93 4.86
CA PHE A 155 -1.15 -6.00 4.21
C PHE A 155 0.28 -6.32 4.63
N LEU A 156 1.11 -6.58 3.64
CA LEU A 156 2.54 -6.83 3.76
C LEU A 156 3.30 -5.76 2.98
N ALA A 157 3.80 -4.71 3.66
CA ALA A 157 4.72 -3.77 3.02
C ALA A 157 6.11 -4.38 2.95
N ASN A 158 6.66 -4.52 1.75
CA ASN A 158 7.95 -5.18 1.53
C ASN A 158 8.75 -4.53 0.40
N PRO A 159 9.72 -3.66 0.72
CA PRO A 159 10.19 -3.23 2.05
C PRO A 159 9.15 -2.47 2.88
N ASN A 160 9.23 -2.61 4.22
CA ASN A 160 8.28 -1.97 5.11
C ASN A 160 8.57 -0.46 5.29
N ASN A 161 7.53 0.34 5.26
CA ASN A 161 7.53 1.75 5.64
C ASN A 161 6.89 1.87 7.04
N PRO A 162 7.57 2.42 8.08
CA PRO A 162 8.80 3.21 8.01
C PRO A 162 10.09 2.47 8.37
N THR A 163 10.07 1.18 8.69
CA THR A 163 11.23 0.47 9.29
C THR A 163 12.37 0.21 8.30
N GLY A 164 12.08 0.17 6.98
CA GLY A 164 13.05 -0.13 5.94
C GLY A 164 13.49 -1.59 5.90
N THR A 165 12.89 -2.45 6.73
CA THR A 165 13.17 -3.89 6.77
C THR A 165 12.39 -4.61 5.67
N TYR A 166 12.90 -5.77 5.22
CA TYR A 166 12.18 -6.60 4.25
C TYR A 166 12.14 -8.07 4.68
N LEU A 167 11.16 -8.80 4.19
CA LEU A 167 11.07 -10.25 4.30
C LEU A 167 11.69 -10.90 3.06
N PRO A 168 12.50 -11.95 3.24
CA PRO A 168 12.95 -12.79 2.12
C PRO A 168 11.78 -13.46 1.40
N SER A 169 11.97 -13.80 0.13
CA SER A 169 10.95 -14.44 -0.72
C SER A 169 10.36 -15.72 -0.11
N ALA A 170 11.19 -16.49 0.59
CA ALA A 170 10.75 -17.71 1.27
C ALA A 170 9.71 -17.43 2.36
N GLU A 171 9.87 -16.33 3.11
CA GLU A 171 8.94 -15.93 4.16
C GLU A 171 7.61 -15.40 3.59
N ILE A 172 7.65 -14.69 2.46
CA ILE A 172 6.42 -14.25 1.76
C ILE A 172 5.61 -15.47 1.30
N ARG A 173 6.28 -16.48 0.72
CA ARG A 173 5.66 -17.76 0.32
C ARG A 173 5.12 -18.53 1.52
N ARG A 174 5.86 -18.55 2.63
CA ARG A 174 5.43 -19.19 3.89
C ARG A 174 4.17 -18.49 4.43
N LEU A 175 4.13 -17.17 4.42
CA LEU A 175 2.95 -16.41 4.79
C LEU A 175 1.76 -16.79 3.92
N HIS A 176 1.90 -16.70 2.60
CA HIS A 176 0.81 -17.03 1.67
C HIS A 176 0.29 -18.47 1.86
N THR A 177 1.20 -19.44 2.00
CA THR A 177 0.83 -20.85 2.21
C THR A 177 0.08 -21.06 3.54
N GLY A 178 0.38 -20.26 4.56
CA GLY A 178 -0.29 -20.32 5.86
C GLY A 178 -1.63 -19.57 5.93
N LEU A 179 -1.93 -18.71 4.93
CA LEU A 179 -3.20 -17.98 4.88
C LEU A 179 -4.32 -18.85 4.31
N PRO A 180 -5.55 -18.76 4.85
CA PRO A 180 -6.73 -19.35 4.23
C PRO A 180 -7.00 -18.74 2.84
N GLU A 181 -7.57 -19.52 1.92
CA GLU A 181 -7.87 -19.09 0.54
C GLU A 181 -8.79 -17.86 0.44
N HIS A 182 -9.63 -17.62 1.45
CA HIS A 182 -10.51 -16.46 1.49
C HIS A 182 -9.83 -15.16 1.93
N VAL A 183 -8.58 -15.22 2.37
CA VAL A 183 -7.80 -14.06 2.80
C VAL A 183 -6.99 -13.52 1.62
N LEU A 184 -7.14 -12.24 1.32
CA LEU A 184 -6.36 -11.55 0.31
C LEU A 184 -5.03 -11.08 0.92
N LEU A 185 -3.92 -11.56 0.35
CA LEU A 185 -2.59 -11.02 0.65
C LEU A 185 -2.28 -9.85 -0.28
N VAL A 186 -2.05 -8.68 0.30
CA VAL A 186 -1.66 -7.47 -0.42
C VAL A 186 -0.19 -7.20 -0.14
N VAL A 187 0.66 -7.41 -1.13
CA VAL A 187 2.09 -7.08 -1.07
C VAL A 187 2.27 -5.66 -1.57
N ASP A 188 2.62 -4.75 -0.67
CA ASP A 188 2.93 -3.37 -1.02
C ASP A 188 4.43 -3.26 -1.29
N ALA A 189 4.78 -3.23 -2.58
CA ALA A 189 6.13 -3.22 -3.11
C ALA A 189 6.61 -1.81 -3.51
N ALA A 190 6.01 -0.75 -2.94
CA ALA A 190 6.27 0.66 -3.28
C ALA A 190 7.75 1.06 -3.20
N TYR A 191 8.58 0.28 -2.52
CA TYR A 191 10.01 0.53 -2.36
C TYR A 191 10.91 -0.57 -2.93
N THR A 192 10.38 -1.40 -3.84
CA THR A 192 11.11 -2.55 -4.42
C THR A 192 12.41 -2.15 -5.10
N GLU A 193 12.47 -0.99 -5.75
CA GLU A 193 13.66 -0.49 -6.45
C GLU A 193 14.83 -0.13 -5.52
N TYR A 194 14.60 -0.12 -4.20
CA TYR A 194 15.66 0.14 -3.21
C TYR A 194 16.31 -1.13 -2.66
N VAL A 195 15.91 -2.32 -3.13
CA VAL A 195 16.42 -3.60 -2.61
C VAL A 195 17.32 -4.29 -3.62
N ASP A 196 18.59 -4.49 -3.23
CA ASP A 196 19.58 -5.22 -4.02
C ASP A 196 19.81 -6.66 -3.53
N ALA A 197 19.04 -7.11 -2.52
CA ALA A 197 19.22 -8.43 -1.91
C ALA A 197 18.74 -9.54 -2.87
N SER A 198 19.56 -10.59 -3.01
CA SER A 198 19.28 -11.70 -3.93
C SER A 198 18.13 -12.62 -3.49
N ASP A 199 17.72 -12.53 -2.25
CA ASP A 199 16.61 -13.30 -1.65
C ASP A 199 15.30 -12.50 -1.55
N TYR A 200 15.28 -11.26 -2.05
CA TYR A 200 14.09 -10.44 -2.14
C TYR A 200 13.22 -10.82 -3.34
N ASP A 201 11.90 -10.65 -3.19
CA ASP A 201 10.89 -10.85 -4.24
C ASP A 201 9.82 -9.74 -4.09
N ASP A 202 9.43 -9.12 -5.18
CA ASP A 202 8.41 -8.07 -5.23
C ASP A 202 6.97 -8.60 -5.14
N GLY A 203 6.79 -9.91 -5.12
CA GLY A 203 5.50 -10.58 -5.02
C GLY A 203 4.80 -10.82 -6.36
N PHE A 204 5.30 -10.30 -7.47
CA PHE A 204 4.64 -10.47 -8.77
C PHE A 204 4.56 -11.92 -9.22
N ALA A 205 5.62 -12.72 -9.02
CA ALA A 205 5.61 -14.14 -9.37
C ALA A 205 4.55 -14.89 -8.55
N LEU A 206 4.41 -14.56 -7.27
CA LEU A 206 3.38 -15.14 -6.40
C LEU A 206 1.96 -14.74 -6.87
N ALA A 207 1.77 -13.47 -7.24
CA ALA A 207 0.49 -12.97 -7.74
C ALA A 207 0.10 -13.56 -9.11
N ASP A 208 1.05 -14.04 -9.91
CA ASP A 208 0.75 -14.76 -11.14
C ASP A 208 0.19 -16.17 -10.88
N ASP A 209 0.66 -16.81 -9.81
CA ASP A 209 0.32 -18.19 -9.47
C ASP A 209 -0.88 -18.30 -8.53
N ALA A 210 -1.24 -17.22 -7.81
CA ALA A 210 -2.26 -17.22 -6.77
C ALA A 210 -3.38 -16.20 -7.03
N ALA A 211 -4.63 -16.63 -6.92
CA ALA A 211 -5.80 -15.78 -7.13
C ALA A 211 -6.08 -14.80 -5.97
N ASN A 212 -5.51 -15.05 -4.80
CA ASN A 212 -5.69 -14.25 -3.60
C ASN A 212 -4.44 -13.43 -3.23
N VAL A 213 -3.67 -13.01 -4.24
CA VAL A 213 -2.50 -12.11 -4.06
C VAL A 213 -2.63 -10.91 -4.98
N VAL A 214 -2.39 -9.73 -4.43
CA VAL A 214 -2.30 -8.44 -5.15
C VAL A 214 -0.98 -7.78 -4.79
N VAL A 215 -0.35 -7.14 -5.78
CA VAL A 215 0.86 -6.31 -5.59
C VAL A 215 0.51 -4.85 -5.87
N LEU A 216 0.94 -3.94 -4.99
CA LEU A 216 0.78 -2.48 -5.10
C LEU A 216 2.10 -1.81 -5.43
#